data_46b66cbd927e8d8b5a1b4657aa3ffe49
#
_entry.id   46b66cbd927e8d8b5a1b4657aa3ffe49
#
_cell.length_a   1.000
_cell.length_b   1.000
_cell.length_c   1.000
_cell.angle_alpha   90.00
_cell.angle_beta   90.00
_cell.angle_gamma   90.00
#
_symmetry.space_group_name_H-M   'P 1'
#
loop_
_entity.id
_entity.type
_entity.pdbx_description
1 polymer ?
#
loop_
_entity_poly.entity_id
_entity_poly.type
_entity_poly.pdbx_seq_one_letter_code
_entity_poly.pdbx_strand_id
1 'polypeptide(L)'
;RTGMIGEIGISQPGHPDEWKILDAACQAQIETGLPLCIHPYMGESSRMAPEVARFILARGVDPSRVNLCHMDGHMDLDYQRRILDMGMWISFDTYGLEIVFGEAPDHNHTAPDVLRQKHLLALLDLGYGDQLLLSQDVCLKLQLQAYGGYGYRHLLENIFPALERRGVEKAVLDGIL
;
A
#
# COMPACT_ATOMS: atom_id res chain seq x y z
N ARG A 1 1.45 -20.46 -12.92
CA ARG A 1 1.98 -19.17 -13.40
C ARG A 1 1.89 -18.17 -12.26
N THR A 2 2.94 -17.40 -12.03
CA THR A 2 2.97 -16.28 -11.08
C THR A 2 2.05 -15.16 -11.61
N GLY A 3 1.28 -14.52 -10.72
CA GLY A 3 0.36 -13.44 -11.07
C GLY A 3 1.00 -12.04 -10.99
N MET A 4 2.08 -11.89 -10.20
CA MET A 4 2.78 -10.63 -9.98
C MET A 4 4.24 -10.87 -9.61
N ILE A 5 5.07 -9.84 -9.72
CA ILE A 5 6.46 -9.78 -9.25
C ILE A 5 6.47 -9.06 -7.91
N GLY A 6 7.03 -9.67 -6.91
CA GLY A 6 7.12 -9.09 -5.57
C GLY A 6 6.46 -9.96 -4.52
N GLU A 7 6.43 -9.49 -3.34
CA GLU A 7 6.69 -8.13 -2.87
C GLU A 7 8.20 -7.84 -2.79
N ILE A 8 8.67 -6.71 -3.34
CA ILE A 8 10.08 -6.31 -3.32
C ILE A 8 10.30 -5.26 -2.21
N GLY A 9 11.06 -5.61 -1.19
CA GLY A 9 11.33 -4.75 -0.04
C GLY A 9 12.44 -3.73 -0.29
N ILE A 10 12.25 -2.49 0.17
CA ILE A 10 13.26 -1.43 0.21
C ILE A 10 13.26 -0.79 1.59
N SER A 11 14.36 -0.92 2.32
CA SER A 11 14.57 -0.29 3.63
C SER A 11 14.83 1.23 3.54
N GLN A 12 14.97 1.89 4.68
CA GLN A 12 15.35 3.30 4.77
C GLN A 12 16.58 3.48 5.68
N PRO A 13 17.72 3.93 5.12
CA PRO A 13 18.00 4.09 3.68
C PRO A 13 18.05 2.73 2.97
N GLY A 14 17.75 2.70 1.66
CA GLY A 14 17.78 1.47 0.87
C GLY A 14 19.18 0.86 0.79
N HIS A 15 19.30 -0.44 1.10
CA HIS A 15 20.58 -1.15 0.97
C HIS A 15 20.96 -1.33 -0.51
N PRO A 16 22.25 -1.29 -0.90
CA PRO A 16 22.65 -1.49 -2.29
C PRO A 16 22.13 -2.77 -2.94
N ASP A 17 22.04 -3.87 -2.21
CA ASP A 17 21.48 -5.12 -2.72
C ASP A 17 19.96 -5.08 -2.95
N GLU A 18 19.23 -4.30 -2.17
CA GLU A 18 17.79 -4.08 -2.38
C GLU A 18 17.56 -3.32 -3.70
N TRP A 19 18.33 -2.27 -3.96
CA TRP A 19 18.28 -1.54 -5.23
C TRP A 19 18.65 -2.42 -6.43
N LYS A 20 19.61 -3.32 -6.28
CA LYS A 20 19.97 -4.30 -7.30
C LYS A 20 18.85 -5.30 -7.56
N ILE A 21 18.17 -5.78 -6.51
CA ILE A 21 17.01 -6.66 -6.64
C ILE A 21 15.86 -5.91 -7.33
N LEU A 22 15.60 -4.66 -6.95
CA LEU A 22 14.58 -3.83 -7.58
C LEU A 22 14.88 -3.61 -9.07
N ASP A 23 16.16 -3.39 -9.44
CA ASP A 23 16.57 -3.28 -10.84
C ASP A 23 16.23 -4.53 -11.64
N ALA A 24 16.56 -5.71 -11.11
CA ALA A 24 16.23 -6.98 -11.73
C ALA A 24 14.70 -7.22 -11.83
N ALA A 25 13.95 -6.79 -10.81
CA ALA A 25 12.49 -6.87 -10.82
C ALA A 25 11.88 -5.93 -11.90
N CYS A 26 12.43 -4.74 -12.10
CA CYS A 26 12.04 -3.84 -13.19
C CYS A 26 12.27 -4.49 -14.57
N GLN A 27 13.42 -5.13 -14.77
CA GLN A 27 13.70 -5.85 -16.03
C GLN A 27 12.71 -6.99 -16.25
N ALA A 28 12.44 -7.79 -15.22
CA ALA A 28 11.47 -8.87 -15.29
C ALA A 28 10.04 -8.34 -15.57
N GLN A 29 9.67 -7.18 -15.01
CA GLN A 29 8.39 -6.52 -15.30
C GLN A 29 8.28 -6.14 -16.77
N ILE A 30 9.31 -5.49 -17.34
CA ILE A 30 9.34 -5.08 -18.75
C ILE A 30 9.24 -6.30 -19.69
N GLU A 31 9.95 -7.38 -19.37
CA GLU A 31 9.94 -8.61 -20.19
C GLU A 31 8.62 -9.38 -20.12
N THR A 32 7.94 -9.37 -18.97
CA THR A 32 6.77 -10.21 -18.72
C THR A 32 5.45 -9.47 -18.77
N GLY A 33 5.45 -8.15 -18.57
CA GLY A 33 4.25 -7.34 -18.40
C GLY A 33 3.47 -7.61 -17.11
N LEU A 34 4.02 -8.39 -16.18
CA LEU A 34 3.39 -8.69 -14.89
C LEU A 34 3.37 -7.45 -13.98
N PRO A 35 2.36 -7.28 -13.12
CA PRO A 35 2.39 -6.24 -12.10
C PRO A 35 3.60 -6.36 -11.18
N LEU A 36 4.17 -5.23 -10.79
CA LEU A 36 5.27 -5.11 -9.84
C LEU A 36 4.75 -4.56 -8.52
N CYS A 37 4.96 -5.28 -7.44
CA CYS A 37 4.53 -4.91 -6.10
C CYS A 37 5.74 -4.59 -5.23
N ILE A 38 5.74 -3.40 -4.61
CA ILE A 38 6.86 -2.88 -3.84
C ILE A 38 6.46 -2.66 -2.39
N HIS A 39 7.30 -3.11 -1.47
CA HIS A 39 7.21 -2.83 -0.05
C HIS A 39 8.23 -1.74 0.32
N PRO A 40 7.88 -0.44 0.25
CA PRO A 40 8.75 0.61 0.76
C PRO A 40 8.76 0.55 2.29
N TYR A 41 9.85 1.08 2.90
CA TYR A 41 9.89 1.20 4.35
C TYR A 41 8.63 1.87 4.89
N MET A 42 7.95 1.21 5.84
CA MET A 42 6.74 1.68 6.52
C MET A 42 7.10 2.54 7.74
N GLY A 43 6.28 3.53 8.03
CA GLY A 43 6.35 4.32 9.24
C GLY A 43 6.24 5.82 8.98
N GLU A 44 5.95 6.58 10.03
CA GLU A 44 5.74 8.04 9.94
C GLU A 44 6.95 8.79 9.38
N SER A 45 8.16 8.29 9.60
CA SER A 45 9.40 8.87 9.06
C SER A 45 9.71 8.46 7.63
N SER A 46 8.91 7.57 7.03
CA SER A 46 9.17 7.05 5.68
C SER A 46 9.20 8.17 4.64
N ARG A 47 10.20 8.14 3.76
CA ARG A 47 10.34 9.04 2.63
C ARG A 47 10.78 8.30 1.36
N MET A 48 10.80 6.97 1.41
CA MET A 48 11.37 6.13 0.37
C MET A 48 10.47 5.99 -0.87
N ALA A 49 9.15 5.99 -0.73
CA ALA A 49 8.25 5.71 -1.83
C ALA A 49 8.47 6.62 -3.07
N PRO A 50 8.64 7.95 -2.97
CA PRO A 50 8.92 8.78 -4.14
C PRO A 50 10.30 8.53 -4.77
N GLU A 51 11.29 8.10 -4.00
CA GLU A 51 12.62 7.74 -4.52
C GLU A 51 12.55 6.43 -5.29
N VAL A 52 11.91 5.43 -4.71
CA VAL A 52 11.64 4.12 -5.33
C VAL A 52 10.84 4.30 -6.62
N ALA A 53 9.77 5.10 -6.60
CA ALA A 53 8.96 5.38 -7.78
C ALA A 53 9.80 6.00 -8.91
N ARG A 54 10.62 7.01 -8.63
CA ARG A 54 11.52 7.61 -9.63
C ARG A 54 12.55 6.60 -10.16
N PHE A 55 13.09 5.75 -9.30
CA PHE A 55 14.01 4.69 -9.71
C PHE A 55 13.36 3.73 -10.72
N ILE A 56 12.13 3.30 -10.47
CA ILE A 56 11.34 2.41 -11.33
C ILE A 56 11.05 3.08 -12.68
N LEU A 57 10.57 4.33 -12.66
CA LEU A 57 10.28 5.10 -13.88
C LEU A 57 11.52 5.32 -14.75
N ALA A 58 12.69 5.59 -14.14
CA ALA A 58 13.95 5.77 -14.87
C ALA A 58 14.38 4.52 -15.63
N ARG A 59 13.80 3.34 -15.33
CA ARG A 59 14.06 2.07 -16.03
C ARG A 59 13.05 1.77 -17.14
N GLY A 60 12.06 2.62 -17.33
CA GLY A 60 11.06 2.47 -18.38
C GLY A 60 9.94 1.49 -18.04
N VAL A 61 9.76 1.16 -16.77
CA VAL A 61 8.61 0.37 -16.31
C VAL A 61 7.32 1.16 -16.51
N ASP A 62 6.27 0.50 -16.97
CA ASP A 62 4.92 1.08 -17.06
C ASP A 62 4.37 1.36 -15.65
N PRO A 63 4.17 2.63 -15.25
CA PRO A 63 3.68 2.96 -13.92
C PRO A 63 2.32 2.36 -13.61
N SER A 64 1.46 2.17 -14.60
CA SER A 64 0.14 1.55 -14.43
C SER A 64 0.20 0.08 -14.00
N ARG A 65 1.40 -0.51 -14.00
CA ARG A 65 1.67 -1.87 -13.56
C ARG A 65 2.46 -1.94 -12.25
N VAL A 66 2.58 -0.83 -11.54
CA VAL A 66 3.33 -0.75 -10.28
C VAL A 66 2.40 -0.41 -9.13
N ASN A 67 2.44 -1.20 -8.07
CA ASN A 67 1.76 -0.94 -6.81
C ASN A 67 2.79 -0.73 -5.69
N LEU A 68 2.65 0.36 -4.94
CA LEU A 68 3.37 0.58 -3.70
C LEU A 68 2.47 0.19 -2.52
N CYS A 69 2.91 -0.82 -1.77
CA CYS A 69 2.21 -1.33 -0.60
C CYS A 69 2.36 -0.40 0.62
N HIS A 70 1.52 -0.60 1.62
CA HIS A 70 1.60 0.03 2.94
C HIS A 70 1.62 1.56 2.93
N MET A 71 1.00 2.16 1.91
CA MET A 71 0.94 3.63 1.82
C MET A 71 0.03 4.25 2.88
N ASP A 72 -0.71 3.43 3.60
CA ASP A 72 -1.46 3.77 4.83
C ASP A 72 -0.61 3.70 6.11
N GLY A 73 0.65 3.28 6.03
CA GLY A 73 1.63 3.44 7.11
C GLY A 73 2.12 4.89 7.28
N HIS A 74 1.93 5.74 6.27
CA HIS A 74 2.28 7.15 6.30
C HIS A 74 1.08 8.00 5.85
N MET A 75 0.32 8.50 6.83
CA MET A 75 -0.95 9.21 6.61
C MET A 75 -0.73 10.68 6.22
N ASP A 76 -0.11 10.89 5.06
CA ASP A 76 0.14 12.19 4.43
C ASP A 76 -0.40 12.17 2.99
N LEU A 77 -1.46 12.93 2.73
CA LEU A 77 -2.11 12.99 1.42
C LEU A 77 -1.18 13.47 0.31
N ASP A 78 -0.32 14.44 0.59
CA ASP A 78 0.62 14.95 -0.43
C ASP A 78 1.69 13.90 -0.75
N TYR A 79 2.11 13.11 0.23
CA TYR A 79 3.02 11.99 0.01
C TYR A 79 2.39 10.91 -0.86
N GLN A 80 1.14 10.52 -0.57
CA GLN A 80 0.37 9.54 -1.33
C GLN A 80 0.10 10.03 -2.77
N ARG A 81 -0.34 11.27 -2.92
CA ARG A 81 -0.61 11.89 -4.22
C ARG A 81 0.62 11.93 -5.14
N ARG A 82 1.82 12.18 -4.59
CA ARG A 82 3.05 12.15 -5.40
C ARG A 82 3.27 10.84 -6.14
N ILE A 83 2.85 9.73 -5.58
CA ILE A 83 2.94 8.42 -6.21
C ILE A 83 1.82 8.23 -7.24
N LEU A 84 0.60 8.59 -6.88
CA LEU A 84 -0.57 8.53 -7.75
C LEU A 84 -0.40 9.42 -9.00
N ASP A 85 0.13 10.64 -8.82
CA ASP A 85 0.44 11.58 -9.92
C ASP A 85 1.51 11.06 -10.89
N MET A 86 2.32 10.08 -10.47
CA MET A 86 3.26 9.36 -11.34
C MET A 86 2.59 8.23 -12.14
N GLY A 87 1.29 8.01 -11.97
CA GLY A 87 0.52 6.97 -12.65
C GLY A 87 0.62 5.58 -12.00
N MET A 88 1.18 5.46 -10.80
CA MET A 88 1.28 4.21 -10.05
C MET A 88 0.06 3.99 -9.17
N TRP A 89 -0.12 2.76 -8.73
CA TRP A 89 -1.11 2.35 -7.73
C TRP A 89 -0.52 2.43 -6.33
N ILE A 90 -1.38 2.63 -5.35
CA ILE A 90 -1.03 2.50 -3.93
C ILE A 90 -2.00 1.58 -3.21
N SER A 91 -1.50 0.84 -2.23
CA SER A 91 -2.34 0.02 -1.35
C SER A 91 -2.47 0.65 0.03
N PHE A 92 -3.71 0.71 0.50
CA PHE A 92 -4.06 0.82 1.91
C PHE A 92 -4.33 -0.61 2.39
N ASP A 93 -3.30 -1.29 2.83
CA ASP A 93 -3.33 -2.74 2.99
C ASP A 93 -3.10 -3.21 4.43
N THR A 94 -3.14 -2.31 5.40
CA THR A 94 -3.02 -2.66 6.81
C THR A 94 -4.31 -2.44 7.62
N TYR A 95 -5.48 -2.53 6.98
CA TYR A 95 -6.77 -2.43 7.68
C TYR A 95 -6.90 -3.50 8.77
N GLY A 96 -7.32 -3.07 9.96
CA GLY A 96 -7.44 -3.94 11.13
C GLY A 96 -6.14 -4.18 11.87
N LEU A 97 -5.02 -3.60 11.41
CA LEU A 97 -3.76 -3.62 12.12
C LEU A 97 -3.56 -2.28 12.85
N GLU A 98 -3.92 -2.24 14.13
CA GLU A 98 -3.78 -1.06 14.99
C GLU A 98 -2.82 -1.38 16.13
N ILE A 99 -1.54 -1.40 15.83
CA ILE A 99 -0.47 -1.76 16.78
C ILE A 99 0.67 -0.75 16.77
N VAL A 100 1.49 -0.82 17.79
CA VAL A 100 2.80 -0.16 17.87
C VAL A 100 3.87 -1.23 17.71
N PHE A 101 4.83 -1.02 16.82
CA PHE A 101 5.98 -1.89 16.68
C PHE A 101 7.28 -1.08 16.50
N GLY A 102 8.40 -1.76 16.66
CA GLY A 102 9.71 -1.13 16.75
C GLY A 102 10.10 -0.77 18.19
N GLU A 103 11.32 -0.34 18.34
CA GLU A 103 11.89 0.08 19.64
C GLU A 103 12.00 1.60 19.71
N ALA A 104 11.88 2.17 20.92
CA ALA A 104 12.13 3.58 21.13
C ALA A 104 13.57 3.96 20.69
N PRO A 105 13.83 5.12 20.06
CA PRO A 105 12.84 6.18 19.74
C PRO A 105 12.04 5.97 18.45
N ASP A 106 12.31 4.92 17.68
CA ASP A 106 11.75 4.70 16.33
C ASP A 106 10.46 3.84 16.35
N HIS A 107 9.57 4.15 17.29
CA HIS A 107 8.26 3.49 17.31
C HIS A 107 7.48 3.78 16.03
N ASN A 108 7.04 2.74 15.36
CA ASN A 108 6.08 2.85 14.27
C ASN A 108 4.67 2.56 14.83
N HIS A 109 3.77 3.51 14.64
CA HIS A 109 2.36 3.35 14.91
C HIS A 109 1.64 3.07 13.59
N THR A 110 0.85 2.01 13.54
CA THR A 110 -0.11 1.88 12.45
C THR A 110 -1.26 2.84 12.67
N ALA A 111 -1.74 3.45 11.60
CA ALA A 111 -2.87 4.35 11.67
C ALA A 111 -4.15 3.58 12.08
N PRO A 112 -5.08 4.16 12.83
CA PRO A 112 -6.39 3.56 13.07
C PRO A 112 -7.23 3.56 11.79
N ASP A 113 -8.10 2.55 11.63
CA ASP A 113 -8.93 2.39 10.45
C ASP A 113 -9.80 3.61 10.13
N VAL A 114 -10.24 4.34 11.15
CA VAL A 114 -11.01 5.58 10.97
C VAL A 114 -10.19 6.65 10.22
N LEU A 115 -8.90 6.71 10.44
CA LEU A 115 -8.00 7.62 9.74
C LEU A 115 -7.71 7.14 8.31
N ARG A 116 -7.49 5.83 8.12
CA ARG A 116 -7.37 5.21 6.79
C ARG A 116 -8.59 5.53 5.93
N GLN A 117 -9.81 5.31 6.45
CA GLN A 117 -11.05 5.64 5.75
C GLN A 117 -11.15 7.13 5.40
N LYS A 118 -10.73 8.04 6.30
CA LYS A 118 -10.72 9.48 6.02
C LYS A 118 -9.81 9.83 4.86
N HIS A 119 -8.60 9.27 4.81
CA HIS A 119 -7.67 9.50 3.72
C HIS A 119 -8.14 8.85 2.42
N LEU A 120 -8.67 7.64 2.48
CA LEU A 120 -9.27 6.96 1.32
C LEU A 120 -10.37 7.82 0.69
N LEU A 121 -11.31 8.33 1.49
CA LEU A 121 -12.38 9.20 0.99
C LEU A 121 -11.82 10.48 0.35
N ALA A 122 -10.81 11.09 0.95
CA ALA A 122 -10.17 12.28 0.37
C ALA A 122 -9.49 11.96 -0.98
N LEU A 123 -8.87 10.80 -1.15
CA LEU A 123 -8.29 10.36 -2.41
C LEU A 123 -9.35 10.03 -3.46
N LEU A 124 -10.46 9.42 -3.06
CA LEU A 124 -11.62 9.18 -3.94
C LEU A 124 -12.22 10.50 -4.44
N ASP A 125 -12.41 11.48 -3.54
CA ASP A 125 -12.91 12.82 -3.88
C ASP A 125 -11.97 13.58 -4.84
N LEU A 126 -10.68 13.28 -4.80
CA LEU A 126 -9.66 13.82 -5.72
C LEU A 126 -9.59 13.05 -7.05
N GLY A 127 -10.35 11.98 -7.22
CA GLY A 127 -10.44 11.22 -8.46
C GLY A 127 -9.41 10.10 -8.65
N TYR A 128 -8.75 9.63 -7.58
CA TYR A 128 -7.75 8.56 -7.66
C TYR A 128 -8.32 7.14 -7.51
N GLY A 129 -9.64 6.96 -7.55
CA GLY A 129 -10.28 5.65 -7.32
C GLY A 129 -9.71 4.50 -8.13
N ASP A 130 -9.33 4.75 -9.38
CA ASP A 130 -8.78 3.73 -10.30
C ASP A 130 -7.30 3.37 -10.03
N GLN A 131 -6.69 3.93 -8.98
CA GLN A 131 -5.29 3.69 -8.61
C GLN A 131 -5.15 3.27 -7.14
N LEU A 132 -6.24 2.91 -6.48
CA LEU A 132 -6.26 2.51 -5.08
C LEU A 132 -6.55 1.02 -4.95
N LEU A 133 -5.88 0.37 -3.99
CA LEU A 133 -6.17 -1.01 -3.58
C LEU A 133 -6.34 -1.06 -2.06
N LEU A 134 -7.21 -1.95 -1.58
CA LEU A 134 -7.43 -2.18 -0.16
C LEU A 134 -7.12 -3.63 0.21
N SER A 135 -6.49 -3.83 1.36
CA SER A 135 -6.21 -5.15 1.91
C SER A 135 -6.04 -5.08 3.44
N GLN A 136 -5.55 -6.14 4.06
CA GLN A 136 -5.46 -6.26 5.51
C GLN A 136 -4.09 -6.74 5.99
N ASP A 137 -3.22 -7.19 5.09
CA ASP A 137 -1.89 -7.73 5.41
C ASP A 137 -1.91 -8.62 6.67
N VAL A 138 -2.74 -9.67 6.68
CA VAL A 138 -2.87 -10.56 7.83
C VAL A 138 -1.63 -11.44 7.93
N CYS A 139 -0.60 -10.91 8.56
CA CYS A 139 0.71 -11.55 8.74
C CYS A 139 1.01 -11.96 10.19
N LEU A 140 0.28 -11.40 11.16
CA LEU A 140 0.48 -11.66 12.57
C LEU A 140 -0.66 -12.49 13.17
N LYS A 141 -0.32 -13.38 14.10
CA LYS A 141 -1.30 -14.21 14.82
C LYS A 141 -2.38 -13.39 15.53
N LEU A 142 -2.02 -12.24 16.08
CA LEU A 142 -2.96 -11.34 16.75
C LEU A 142 -4.03 -10.74 15.82
N GLN A 143 -3.81 -10.71 14.50
CA GLN A 143 -4.80 -10.24 13.54
C GLN A 143 -5.90 -11.26 13.25
N LEU A 144 -5.70 -12.53 13.57
CA LEU A 144 -6.68 -13.59 13.37
C LEU A 144 -7.83 -13.47 14.40
N GLN A 145 -9.07 -13.70 13.97
CA GLN A 145 -10.25 -13.65 14.84
C GLN A 145 -10.14 -14.53 16.08
N ALA A 146 -9.52 -15.71 15.95
CA ALA A 146 -9.30 -16.62 17.07
C ALA A 146 -8.40 -16.04 18.19
N TYR A 147 -7.69 -14.96 17.91
CA TYR A 147 -6.79 -14.29 18.86
C TYR A 147 -7.19 -12.83 19.11
N GLY A 148 -8.41 -12.46 18.74
CA GLY A 148 -8.99 -11.15 19.03
C GLY A 148 -8.82 -10.10 17.95
N GLY A 149 -8.18 -10.43 16.82
CA GLY A 149 -8.08 -9.57 15.64
C GLY A 149 -9.34 -9.62 14.77
N TYR A 150 -9.37 -8.79 13.74
CA TYR A 150 -10.50 -8.71 12.81
C TYR A 150 -10.52 -9.83 11.74
N GLY A 151 -9.36 -10.43 11.45
CA GLY A 151 -9.22 -11.51 10.47
C GLY A 151 -9.41 -11.07 9.02
N TYR A 152 -9.41 -12.04 8.11
CA TYR A 152 -9.45 -11.82 6.65
C TYR A 152 -10.73 -11.21 6.09
N ARG A 153 -11.80 -11.13 6.88
CA ARG A 153 -13.11 -10.64 6.43
C ARG A 153 -13.39 -9.18 6.83
N HIS A 154 -12.41 -8.54 7.46
CA HIS A 154 -12.58 -7.21 8.04
C HIS A 154 -13.03 -6.15 7.04
N LEU A 155 -12.41 -6.11 5.84
CA LEU A 155 -12.84 -5.19 4.79
C LEU A 155 -14.30 -5.38 4.43
N LEU A 156 -14.72 -6.62 4.16
CA LEU A 156 -16.05 -6.95 3.69
C LEU A 156 -17.14 -6.78 4.78
N GLU A 157 -16.82 -7.11 6.03
CA GLU A 157 -17.79 -7.12 7.12
C GLU A 157 -17.89 -5.78 7.85
N ASN A 158 -16.80 -5.00 7.89
CA ASN A 158 -16.75 -3.79 8.71
C ASN A 158 -16.46 -2.52 7.90
N ILE A 159 -15.42 -2.55 7.05
CA ILE A 159 -14.94 -1.34 6.38
C ILE A 159 -15.85 -0.96 5.21
N PHE A 160 -16.18 -1.88 4.32
CA PHE A 160 -17.04 -1.58 3.16
C PHE A 160 -18.43 -1.10 3.59
N PRO A 161 -19.13 -1.75 4.53
CA PRO A 161 -20.39 -1.20 5.03
C PRO A 161 -20.27 0.19 5.68
N ALA A 162 -19.10 0.50 6.27
CA ALA A 162 -18.86 1.83 6.82
C ALA A 162 -18.63 2.88 5.73
N LEU A 163 -17.94 2.54 4.64
CA LEU A 163 -17.72 3.40 3.48
C LEU A 163 -19.01 3.62 2.68
N GLU A 164 -19.84 2.58 2.47
CA GLU A 164 -21.16 2.69 1.83
C GLU A 164 -22.06 3.66 2.60
N ARG A 165 -22.10 3.58 3.94
CA ARG A 165 -22.85 4.56 4.77
C ARG A 165 -22.35 6.01 4.63
N ARG A 166 -21.12 6.19 4.15
CA ARG A 166 -20.51 7.50 3.85
C ARG A 166 -20.68 7.91 2.39
N GLY A 167 -21.42 7.14 1.60
CA GLY A 167 -21.79 7.46 0.23
C GLY A 167 -20.85 6.90 -0.85
N VAL A 168 -19.90 6.02 -0.49
CA VAL A 168 -19.09 5.34 -1.50
C VAL A 168 -19.92 4.29 -2.22
N GLU A 169 -19.98 4.36 -3.52
CA GLU A 169 -20.73 3.40 -4.34
C GLU A 169 -20.10 2.00 -4.30
N LYS A 170 -20.94 0.98 -4.27
CA LYS A 170 -20.47 -0.41 -4.25
C LYS A 170 -19.53 -0.74 -5.41
N ALA A 171 -19.80 -0.21 -6.59
CA ALA A 171 -18.95 -0.44 -7.76
C ALA A 171 -17.51 0.07 -7.56
N VAL A 172 -17.33 1.17 -6.84
CA VAL A 172 -16.01 1.69 -6.46
C VAL A 172 -15.33 0.73 -5.50
N LEU A 173 -16.07 0.25 -4.47
CA LEU A 173 -15.53 -0.70 -3.49
C LEU A 173 -15.13 -2.03 -4.13
N ASP A 174 -15.94 -2.52 -5.08
CA ASP A 174 -15.63 -3.76 -5.83
C ASP A 174 -14.39 -3.60 -6.74
N GLY A 175 -14.09 -2.37 -7.17
CA GLY A 175 -12.93 -2.05 -8.02
C GLY A 175 -11.60 -1.88 -7.27
N ILE A 176 -11.64 -1.57 -5.98
CA ILE A 176 -10.46 -1.32 -5.13
C ILE A 176 -10.09 -2.49 -4.20
N LEU A 177 -10.79 -3.62 -4.31
CA LEU A 177 -10.58 -4.83 -3.50
C LEU A 177 -9.49 -5.74 -4.08
#